data_2537994a6df36374e12d6386a1532a62
#
_entry.id   2537994a6df36374e12d6386a1532a62
#
_cell.length_a   1.000
_cell.length_b   1.000
_cell.length_c   1.000
_cell.angle_alpha   90.00
_cell.angle_beta   90.00
_cell.angle_gamma   90.00
#
_symmetry.space_group_name_H-M   'P 1'
#
loop_
_entity.id
_entity.type
_entity.pdbx_description
1 polymer ?
#
loop_
_entity_poly.entity_id
_entity_poly.type
_entity_poly.pdbx_seq_one_letter_code
_entity_poly.pdbx_strand_id
1 'polypeptide(L)'
;MPAPSLNKVLFCLLLLTGLLLITGVSSASDLRYQATPEQRFIEATGRAEVVYGDEHSARVRAMRDAVQNASMQVSAQVRSSQTVESGSVVVDHLRVHSAARVTQVEVLSEGRSGNFFEVNIQARVAEDHMCANHVVNDFAKSVAVTGFALEDATQTTVGHLGDVDRQLASYLVNAMNGETGLRALNANHMMLYPSVSAAPTRQTTRNTLSWAVDAARDMGVQFVVSGVVRDLGMEEVRREISDEDGLVARLSQPRNTLQRQMMLDVYVHDGYSGALVFQSRYSTSGEWNYRSNEKVGFATSRFFASEYGQNVRDLLRHVVDDVQEAVQCQPFMANIAQVDGDRIYIQMGAESGLRPGDDLSVYRTSTFFDRRNDAYNELTDTQLVARVTQVQPNFAIAELPVTAERLNLQPDDLVIAW
;
A
#
# COMPACT_ATOMS: atom_id res chain seq x y z
N MET A 1 -31.21 27.80 -78.46
CA MET A 1 -30.99 27.30 -77.06
C MET A 1 -30.23 25.99 -77.20
N PRO A 2 -28.95 25.91 -76.83
CA PRO A 2 -28.20 24.66 -76.91
C PRO A 2 -28.41 23.83 -75.68
N ALA A 3 -28.61 22.55 -75.82
CA ALA A 3 -28.77 21.54 -74.79
C ALA A 3 -27.45 21.37 -73.97
N PRO A 4 -27.52 21.15 -72.69
CA PRO A 4 -26.32 20.96 -71.90
C PRO A 4 -25.62 19.64 -72.22
N SER A 5 -24.32 19.71 -72.41
CA SER A 5 -23.47 18.59 -72.78
C SER A 5 -23.51 17.44 -71.79
N LEU A 6 -23.65 16.23 -72.29
CA LEU A 6 -23.72 14.94 -71.55
C LEU A 6 -22.62 14.78 -70.52
N ASN A 7 -21.46 15.42 -70.69
CA ASN A 7 -20.31 15.36 -69.76
C ASN A 7 -20.53 16.08 -68.39
N LYS A 8 -21.43 17.09 -68.33
CA LYS A 8 -21.72 17.79 -67.07
C LYS A 8 -22.65 16.98 -66.18
N VAL A 9 -23.55 16.20 -66.76
CA VAL A 9 -24.46 15.32 -66.01
C VAL A 9 -23.73 14.11 -65.48
N LEU A 10 -22.77 13.56 -66.24
CA LEU A 10 -21.94 12.44 -65.76
C LEU A 10 -20.99 12.83 -64.64
N PHE A 11 -20.47 14.07 -64.62
CA PHE A 11 -19.60 14.58 -63.55
C PHE A 11 -20.35 14.87 -62.24
N CYS A 12 -21.62 15.33 -62.36
CA CYS A 12 -22.45 15.48 -61.14
C CYS A 12 -22.90 14.13 -60.57
N LEU A 13 -23.12 13.08 -61.41
CA LEU A 13 -23.47 11.75 -60.90
C LEU A 13 -22.30 11.05 -60.25
N LEU A 14 -21.07 11.26 -60.71
CA LEU A 14 -19.85 10.72 -60.08
C LEU A 14 -19.50 11.42 -58.77
N LEU A 15 -19.84 12.70 -58.62
CA LEU A 15 -19.67 13.42 -57.35
C LEU A 15 -20.72 13.02 -56.27
N LEU A 16 -21.94 12.64 -56.70
CA LEU A 16 -22.96 12.16 -55.75
C LEU A 16 -22.71 10.72 -55.29
N THR A 17 -22.09 9.86 -56.12
CA THR A 17 -21.74 8.49 -55.72
C THR A 17 -20.46 8.43 -54.86
N GLY A 18 -19.56 9.42 -54.99
CA GLY A 18 -18.37 9.55 -54.12
C GLY A 18 -18.68 10.03 -52.72
N LEU A 19 -19.82 10.67 -52.47
CA LEU A 19 -20.20 11.19 -51.14
C LEU A 19 -20.97 10.18 -50.27
N LEU A 20 -21.37 9.03 -50.84
CA LEU A 20 -22.14 8.00 -50.13
C LEU A 20 -21.29 6.82 -49.64
N LEU A 21 -19.97 6.86 -49.84
CA LEU A 21 -19.03 5.81 -49.39
C LEU A 21 -18.11 6.24 -48.24
N ILE A 22 -18.34 7.40 -47.61
CA ILE A 22 -17.61 7.88 -46.40
C ILE A 22 -18.51 7.83 -45.15
N THR A 23 -19.46 6.93 -45.12
CA THR A 23 -20.20 6.65 -43.89
C THR A 23 -19.89 5.23 -43.44
N GLY A 24 -18.99 5.09 -42.48
CA GLY A 24 -18.89 3.79 -41.83
C GLY A 24 -17.54 3.36 -41.32
N VAL A 25 -16.69 4.27 -40.89
CA VAL A 25 -15.71 3.91 -39.86
C VAL A 25 -16.12 4.67 -38.59
N SER A 26 -17.15 4.15 -37.95
CA SER A 26 -17.32 4.41 -36.51
C SER A 26 -16.16 3.74 -35.83
N SER A 27 -15.10 4.50 -35.56
CA SER A 27 -14.21 4.16 -34.50
C SER A 27 -15.07 4.06 -33.27
N ALA A 28 -15.35 2.85 -32.82
CA ALA A 28 -15.76 2.58 -31.48
C ALA A 28 -14.56 3.02 -30.62
N SER A 29 -14.52 4.32 -30.30
CA SER A 29 -13.78 4.77 -29.14
C SER A 29 -14.39 4.01 -27.98
N ASP A 30 -13.63 3.07 -27.42
CA ASP A 30 -13.86 2.54 -26.11
C ASP A 30 -13.98 3.74 -25.17
N LEU A 31 -15.19 4.25 -25.02
CA LEU A 31 -15.61 5.00 -23.87
C LEU A 31 -15.52 4.00 -22.72
N ARG A 32 -14.30 3.84 -22.18
CA ARG A 32 -14.16 3.37 -20.79
C ARG A 32 -15.00 4.34 -19.99
N TYR A 33 -16.21 3.92 -19.70
CA TYR A 33 -17.05 4.54 -18.70
C TYR A 33 -16.28 4.42 -17.38
N GLN A 34 -15.47 5.41 -17.08
CA GLN A 34 -14.98 5.61 -15.73
C GLN A 34 -16.23 6.01 -14.95
N ALA A 35 -16.85 5.04 -14.32
CA ALA A 35 -17.89 5.29 -13.35
C ALA A 35 -17.25 6.20 -12.30
N THR A 36 -17.64 7.46 -12.30
CA THR A 36 -17.30 8.39 -11.22
C THR A 36 -17.86 7.76 -9.96
N PRO A 37 -17.07 7.48 -8.92
CA PRO A 37 -17.59 6.87 -7.71
C PRO A 37 -18.75 7.71 -7.20
N GLU A 38 -19.89 7.07 -6.98
CA GLU A 38 -21.11 7.73 -6.53
C GLU A 38 -20.86 8.28 -5.13
N GLN A 39 -20.67 9.60 -5.02
CA GLN A 39 -20.44 10.28 -3.76
C GLN A 39 -21.78 10.47 -3.05
N ARG A 40 -21.91 9.91 -1.86
CA ARG A 40 -23.12 10.03 -1.03
C ARG A 40 -22.83 10.88 0.20
N PHE A 41 -23.83 11.69 0.59
CA PHE A 41 -23.83 12.36 1.86
C PHE A 41 -24.59 11.52 2.88
N ILE A 42 -23.96 11.28 4.02
CA ILE A 42 -24.50 10.46 5.10
C ILE A 42 -24.38 11.23 6.39
N GLU A 43 -25.47 11.25 7.15
CA GLU A 43 -25.46 11.76 8.51
C GLU A 43 -25.17 10.61 9.48
N ALA A 44 -24.26 10.85 10.40
CA ALA A 44 -23.91 9.88 11.43
C ALA A 44 -23.64 10.57 12.75
N THR A 45 -23.98 9.86 13.82
CA THR A 45 -23.74 10.30 15.20
C THR A 45 -22.65 9.40 15.80
N GLY A 46 -21.72 10.03 16.51
CA GLY A 46 -20.74 9.33 17.34
C GLY A 46 -20.83 9.79 18.77
N ARG A 47 -20.44 8.92 19.69
CA ARG A 47 -20.54 9.14 21.13
C ARG A 47 -19.33 8.59 21.87
N ALA A 48 -18.80 9.35 22.83
CA ALA A 48 -17.71 8.87 23.67
C ALA A 48 -17.86 9.34 25.12
N GLU A 49 -17.42 8.54 26.06
CA GLU A 49 -17.44 8.88 27.48
C GLU A 49 -16.39 9.94 27.81
N VAL A 50 -16.74 10.89 28.67
CA VAL A 50 -15.84 11.90 29.18
C VAL A 50 -15.07 11.31 30.38
N VAL A 51 -13.81 10.94 30.17
CA VAL A 51 -12.95 10.32 31.17
C VAL A 51 -12.05 11.40 31.77
N TYR A 52 -11.87 11.36 33.08
CA TYR A 52 -11.11 12.37 33.87
C TYR A 52 -11.55 13.84 33.66
N GLY A 53 -12.77 14.04 33.12
CA GLY A 53 -13.29 15.36 32.82
C GLY A 53 -12.72 15.98 31.51
N ASP A 54 -11.97 15.22 30.75
CA ASP A 54 -11.38 15.67 29.49
C ASP A 54 -12.38 15.57 28.34
N GLU A 55 -13.04 16.70 28.05
CA GLU A 55 -13.98 16.81 26.96
C GLU A 55 -13.31 16.80 25.58
N HIS A 56 -12.03 17.23 25.51
CA HIS A 56 -11.30 17.23 24.25
C HIS A 56 -11.06 15.80 23.74
N SER A 57 -10.53 14.92 24.57
CA SER A 57 -10.36 13.52 24.21
C SER A 57 -11.69 12.82 23.91
N ALA A 58 -12.75 13.15 24.67
CA ALA A 58 -14.08 12.60 24.39
C ALA A 58 -14.62 13.07 23.04
N ARG A 59 -14.42 14.34 22.67
CA ARG A 59 -14.79 14.90 21.38
C ARG A 59 -14.08 14.20 20.22
N VAL A 60 -12.76 14.02 20.33
CA VAL A 60 -11.96 13.33 19.28
C VAL A 60 -12.45 11.89 19.09
N ARG A 61 -12.72 11.17 20.17
CA ARG A 61 -13.24 9.80 20.11
C ARG A 61 -14.67 9.74 19.57
N ALA A 62 -15.56 10.67 19.95
CA ALA A 62 -16.90 10.75 19.41
C ALA A 62 -16.89 11.08 17.90
N MET A 63 -15.99 11.95 17.46
CA MET A 63 -15.80 12.24 16.02
C MET A 63 -15.38 10.97 15.27
N ARG A 64 -14.41 10.21 15.79
CA ARG A 64 -13.98 8.94 15.20
C ARG A 64 -15.12 7.94 15.10
N ASP A 65 -15.89 7.78 16.16
CA ASP A 65 -17.07 6.89 16.20
C ASP A 65 -18.12 7.32 15.15
N ALA A 66 -18.37 8.63 14.99
CA ALA A 66 -19.27 9.14 13.96
C ALA A 66 -18.78 8.81 12.54
N VAL A 67 -17.50 9.00 12.27
CA VAL A 67 -16.89 8.67 10.96
C VAL A 67 -16.97 7.17 10.68
N GLN A 68 -16.70 6.33 11.67
CA GLN A 68 -16.82 4.88 11.56
C GLN A 68 -18.27 4.45 11.29
N ASN A 69 -19.23 5.08 11.97
CA ASN A 69 -20.65 4.81 11.77
C ASN A 69 -21.11 5.21 10.36
N ALA A 70 -20.64 6.35 9.83
CA ALA A 70 -20.89 6.77 8.44
C ALA A 70 -20.36 5.76 7.43
N SER A 71 -19.14 5.28 7.61
CA SER A 71 -18.52 4.29 6.74
C SER A 71 -19.27 2.94 6.76
N MET A 72 -19.68 2.49 7.94
CA MET A 72 -20.44 1.24 8.09
C MET A 72 -21.81 1.28 7.43
N GLN A 73 -22.50 2.43 7.46
CA GLN A 73 -23.82 2.58 6.82
C GLN A 73 -23.75 2.35 5.31
N VAL A 74 -22.70 2.87 4.63
CA VAL A 74 -22.50 2.66 3.19
C VAL A 74 -22.18 1.19 2.90
N SER A 75 -21.25 0.62 3.65
CA SER A 75 -20.83 -0.77 3.46
C SER A 75 -22.00 -1.78 3.66
N ALA A 76 -22.93 -1.48 4.55
CA ALA A 76 -24.12 -2.29 4.77
C ALA A 76 -25.13 -2.18 3.61
N GLN A 77 -25.30 -0.97 3.05
CA GLN A 77 -26.22 -0.75 1.92
C GLN A 77 -25.71 -1.41 0.64
N VAL A 78 -24.41 -1.36 0.36
CA VAL A 78 -23.79 -2.02 -0.81
C VAL A 78 -24.00 -3.53 -0.75
N ARG A 79 -23.81 -4.14 0.42
CA ARG A 79 -24.05 -5.59 0.57
C ARG A 79 -25.52 -5.99 0.33
N SER A 80 -26.46 -5.19 0.76
CA SER A 80 -27.88 -5.47 0.57
C SER A 80 -28.33 -5.32 -0.90
N SER A 81 -27.76 -4.39 -1.64
CA SER A 81 -28.08 -4.19 -3.07
C SER A 81 -27.48 -5.28 -3.97
N GLN A 82 -26.31 -5.79 -3.66
CA GLN A 82 -25.68 -6.89 -4.42
C GLN A 82 -26.37 -8.24 -4.22
N THR A 83 -27.02 -8.46 -3.07
CA THR A 83 -27.74 -9.73 -2.80
C THR A 83 -29.02 -9.87 -3.63
N VAL A 84 -29.56 -8.79 -4.18
CA VAL A 84 -30.81 -8.79 -4.95
C VAL A 84 -30.60 -9.03 -6.44
N GLU A 85 -29.39 -8.75 -6.98
CA GLU A 85 -29.16 -8.87 -8.44
C GLU A 85 -28.53 -10.18 -8.92
N SER A 86 -28.01 -11.05 -8.07
CA SER A 86 -27.36 -12.28 -8.49
C SER A 86 -27.95 -13.53 -7.85
N GLY A 87 -28.90 -14.14 -8.52
CA GLY A 87 -29.44 -15.44 -8.16
C GLY A 87 -28.52 -16.65 -8.41
N SER A 88 -27.20 -16.49 -8.45
CA SER A 88 -26.23 -17.59 -8.47
C SER A 88 -25.10 -17.31 -7.47
N VAL A 89 -25.05 -18.14 -6.43
CA VAL A 89 -23.93 -18.13 -5.47
C VAL A 89 -22.72 -18.77 -6.15
N VAL A 90 -21.81 -17.95 -6.63
CA VAL A 90 -20.45 -18.39 -6.92
C VAL A 90 -19.64 -18.15 -5.64
N VAL A 91 -19.36 -19.24 -4.90
CA VAL A 91 -18.45 -19.20 -3.77
C VAL A 91 -17.02 -19.11 -4.36
N ASP A 92 -16.59 -17.91 -4.65
CA ASP A 92 -15.20 -17.65 -4.83
C ASP A 92 -14.70 -16.85 -3.62
N HIS A 93 -13.46 -17.06 -3.19
CA HIS A 93 -12.86 -16.43 -2.02
C HIS A 93 -12.72 -14.92 -2.22
N LEU A 94 -13.84 -14.25 -2.31
CA LEU A 94 -13.92 -12.81 -2.38
C LEU A 94 -13.76 -12.28 -0.96
N ARG A 95 -12.57 -11.83 -0.60
CA ARG A 95 -12.42 -10.86 0.51
C ARG A 95 -13.07 -9.57 0.04
N VAL A 96 -14.37 -9.48 0.17
CA VAL A 96 -15.10 -8.22 -0.07
C VAL A 96 -14.82 -7.31 1.11
N HIS A 97 -13.75 -6.57 1.01
CA HIS A 97 -13.56 -5.35 1.76
C HIS A 97 -14.22 -4.25 0.92
N SER A 98 -15.53 -4.13 1.02
CA SER A 98 -16.22 -2.95 0.49
C SER A 98 -15.88 -1.78 1.42
N ALA A 99 -14.89 -1.02 1.02
CA ALA A 99 -14.39 0.14 1.68
C ALA A 99 -15.21 1.35 1.25
N ALA A 100 -15.81 2.03 2.20
CA ALA A 100 -16.35 3.35 1.99
C ALA A 100 -15.38 4.38 2.58
N ARG A 101 -14.83 5.24 1.73
CA ARG A 101 -13.90 6.30 2.14
C ARG A 101 -14.66 7.57 2.49
N VAL A 102 -14.46 8.07 3.70
CA VAL A 102 -14.94 9.39 4.09
C VAL A 102 -13.97 10.43 3.54
N THR A 103 -14.44 11.24 2.59
CA THR A 103 -13.62 12.23 1.89
C THR A 103 -13.79 13.64 2.44
N GLN A 104 -14.89 13.90 3.12
CA GLN A 104 -15.19 15.20 3.74
C GLN A 104 -16.12 14.99 4.93
N VAL A 105 -15.84 15.68 6.02
CA VAL A 105 -16.67 15.65 7.24
C VAL A 105 -17.05 17.08 7.60
N GLU A 106 -18.33 17.32 7.83
CA GLU A 106 -18.88 18.56 8.35
C GLU A 106 -19.58 18.27 9.68
N VAL A 107 -19.23 19.00 10.73
CA VAL A 107 -19.87 18.85 12.03
C VAL A 107 -21.18 19.64 12.03
N LEU A 108 -22.30 18.95 12.16
CA LEU A 108 -23.62 19.57 12.23
C LEU A 108 -23.94 20.08 13.64
N SER A 109 -23.59 19.27 14.65
CA SER A 109 -23.73 19.65 16.05
C SER A 109 -22.80 18.82 16.92
N GLU A 110 -22.37 19.41 18.02
CA GLU A 110 -21.56 18.71 19.02
C GLU A 110 -21.89 19.24 20.43
N GLY A 111 -21.73 18.42 21.43
CA GLY A 111 -21.95 18.82 22.82
C GLY A 111 -21.91 17.69 23.82
N ARG A 112 -21.88 18.08 25.08
CA ARG A 112 -21.89 17.13 26.20
C ARG A 112 -23.33 16.79 26.59
N SER A 113 -23.59 15.48 26.73
CA SER A 113 -24.84 14.93 27.22
C SER A 113 -24.55 14.01 28.42
N GLY A 114 -24.69 14.55 29.62
CA GLY A 114 -24.36 13.84 30.87
C GLY A 114 -22.86 13.51 30.98
N ASN A 115 -22.52 12.22 31.02
CA ASN A 115 -21.13 11.74 31.08
C ASN A 115 -20.54 11.44 29.68
N PHE A 116 -21.27 11.76 28.62
CA PHE A 116 -20.85 11.50 27.25
C PHE A 116 -20.72 12.80 26.45
N PHE A 117 -19.84 12.75 25.46
CA PHE A 117 -19.78 13.76 24.41
C PHE A 117 -20.35 13.16 23.12
N GLU A 118 -21.25 13.89 22.48
CA GLU A 118 -21.91 13.48 21.23
C GLU A 118 -21.49 14.42 20.10
N VAL A 119 -21.25 13.85 18.90
CA VAL A 119 -20.93 14.58 17.69
C VAL A 119 -21.84 14.07 16.56
N ASN A 120 -22.56 14.97 15.92
CA ASN A 120 -23.31 14.68 14.70
C ASN A 120 -22.57 15.25 13.52
N ILE A 121 -22.31 14.43 12.52
CA ILE A 121 -21.61 14.82 11.32
C ILE A 121 -22.45 14.56 10.08
N GLN A 122 -22.20 15.37 9.03
CA GLN A 122 -22.50 15.02 7.66
C GLN A 122 -21.20 14.65 6.97
N ALA A 123 -21.13 13.40 6.51
CA ALA A 123 -19.95 12.86 5.86
C ALA A 123 -20.20 12.66 4.36
N ARG A 124 -19.28 13.10 3.52
CA ARG A 124 -19.24 12.69 2.11
C ARG A 124 -18.49 11.38 2.04
N VAL A 125 -19.16 10.34 1.58
CA VAL A 125 -18.59 9.01 1.47
C VAL A 125 -18.52 8.60 0.00
N ALA A 126 -17.34 8.19 -0.44
CA ALA A 126 -17.12 7.61 -1.75
C ALA A 126 -16.89 6.10 -1.60
N GLU A 127 -17.43 5.32 -2.53
CA GLU A 127 -17.07 3.92 -2.63
C GLU A 127 -15.62 3.85 -3.11
N ASP A 128 -14.74 3.43 -2.22
CA ASP A 128 -13.33 3.24 -2.54
C ASP A 128 -12.94 1.79 -2.26
N HIS A 129 -12.33 1.15 -3.24
CA HIS A 129 -11.91 -0.24 -3.10
C HIS A 129 -10.63 -0.37 -2.27
N MET A 130 -9.99 0.74 -1.91
CA MET A 130 -8.67 0.73 -1.32
C MET A 130 -8.62 0.78 0.21
N CYS A 131 -9.47 1.52 0.89
CA CYS A 131 -9.43 1.63 2.36
C CYS A 131 -10.82 1.54 2.99
N ALA A 132 -11.14 0.39 3.59
CA ALA A 132 -12.35 0.23 4.39
C ALA A 132 -12.16 0.90 5.76
N ASN A 133 -13.01 1.87 6.08
CA ASN A 133 -13.20 2.40 7.44
C ASN A 133 -12.14 3.35 8.00
N HIS A 134 -11.23 3.91 7.21
CA HIS A 134 -10.24 4.88 7.73
C HIS A 134 -10.32 6.23 7.02
N VAL A 135 -10.30 7.29 7.81
CA VAL A 135 -9.86 8.60 7.33
C VAL A 135 -8.39 8.43 7.00
N VAL A 136 -8.02 8.58 5.73
CA VAL A 136 -6.61 8.58 5.34
C VAL A 136 -5.98 9.79 6.02
N ASN A 137 -5.16 9.56 7.03
CA ASN A 137 -4.35 10.61 7.59
C ASN A 137 -3.11 10.81 6.71
N ASP A 138 -2.64 12.06 6.62
CA ASP A 138 -1.48 12.42 5.81
C ASP A 138 -0.13 12.00 6.43
N PHE A 139 -0.16 11.16 7.48
CA PHE A 139 1.05 10.71 8.15
C PHE A 139 1.76 9.61 7.36
N ALA A 140 3.05 9.82 7.12
CA ALA A 140 3.88 8.82 6.47
C ALA A 140 4.06 7.58 7.36
N LYS A 141 3.79 6.41 6.78
CA LYS A 141 3.99 5.12 7.47
C LYS A 141 5.48 4.77 7.45
N SER A 142 5.99 4.39 8.61
CA SER A 142 7.38 3.95 8.74
C SER A 142 7.51 2.47 8.39
N VAL A 143 8.47 2.17 7.51
CA VAL A 143 8.67 0.83 6.94
C VAL A 143 10.15 0.47 7.00
N ALA A 144 10.50 -0.69 7.57
CA ALA A 144 11.85 -1.26 7.42
C ALA A 144 11.85 -2.26 6.26
N VAL A 145 12.83 -2.17 5.37
CA VAL A 145 13.00 -3.13 4.28
C VAL A 145 14.22 -4.00 4.60
N THR A 146 13.97 -5.28 4.86
CA THR A 146 15.01 -6.27 5.17
C THR A 146 15.65 -6.85 3.91
N GLY A 147 16.75 -7.57 4.06
CA GLY A 147 17.35 -8.33 2.96
C GLY A 147 16.38 -9.38 2.41
N PHE A 148 16.52 -9.68 1.12
CA PHE A 148 15.70 -10.66 0.41
C PHE A 148 16.44 -11.97 0.31
N ALA A 149 15.89 -13.04 0.87
CA ALA A 149 16.52 -14.36 0.79
C ALA A 149 16.54 -14.87 -0.66
N LEU A 150 17.61 -15.55 -1.04
CA LEU A 150 17.76 -16.14 -2.37
C LEU A 150 17.36 -17.63 -2.31
N GLU A 151 16.49 -18.08 -3.21
CA GLU A 151 16.17 -19.50 -3.33
C GLU A 151 17.34 -20.29 -3.92
N ASP A 152 17.97 -19.73 -4.96
CA ASP A 152 19.16 -20.29 -5.59
C ASP A 152 20.23 -19.21 -5.82
N ALA A 153 21.20 -19.16 -4.92
CA ALA A 153 22.32 -18.22 -5.02
C ALA A 153 23.24 -18.46 -6.24
N THR A 154 23.22 -19.64 -6.83
CA THR A 154 24.06 -19.95 -8.00
C THR A 154 23.66 -19.17 -9.24
N GLN A 155 22.39 -18.81 -9.35
CA GLN A 155 21.83 -17.99 -10.45
C GLN A 155 22.38 -16.56 -10.48
N THR A 156 22.97 -16.10 -9.39
CA THR A 156 23.56 -14.75 -9.30
C THR A 156 24.96 -14.65 -9.93
N THR A 157 25.57 -15.77 -10.27
CA THR A 157 26.96 -15.83 -10.77
C THR A 157 27.11 -15.07 -12.07
N VAL A 158 26.20 -15.25 -13.02
CA VAL A 158 26.21 -14.53 -14.30
C VAL A 158 25.81 -13.09 -14.08
N GLY A 159 26.66 -12.18 -14.56
CA GLY A 159 26.46 -10.74 -14.38
C GLY A 159 26.93 -10.21 -13.02
N HIS A 160 27.47 -11.08 -12.14
CA HIS A 160 27.92 -10.72 -10.79
C HIS A 160 26.83 -10.05 -9.95
N LEU A 161 25.67 -10.69 -9.83
CA LEU A 161 24.51 -10.22 -9.05
C LEU A 161 24.53 -10.77 -7.61
N GLY A 162 25.69 -11.21 -7.08
CA GLY A 162 25.80 -11.90 -5.81
C GLY A 162 25.36 -11.12 -4.57
N ASP A 163 25.16 -9.82 -4.69
CA ASP A 163 24.69 -8.91 -3.63
C ASP A 163 23.24 -8.46 -3.85
N VAL A 164 22.51 -9.11 -4.75
CA VAL A 164 21.10 -8.78 -5.06
C VAL A 164 20.20 -8.84 -3.83
N ASP A 165 20.49 -9.73 -2.90
CA ASP A 165 19.80 -9.88 -1.62
C ASP A 165 19.72 -8.58 -0.81
N ARG A 166 20.77 -7.77 -0.83
CA ARG A 166 20.87 -6.49 -0.12
C ARG A 166 20.61 -5.29 -1.00
N GLN A 167 21.07 -5.34 -2.26
CA GLN A 167 20.90 -4.23 -3.21
C GLN A 167 19.43 -4.02 -3.57
N LEU A 168 18.65 -5.10 -3.65
CA LEU A 168 17.20 -5.02 -3.87
C LEU A 168 16.50 -4.24 -2.74
N ALA A 169 16.81 -4.58 -1.49
CA ALA A 169 16.27 -3.84 -0.34
C ALA A 169 16.66 -2.36 -0.38
N SER A 170 17.95 -2.07 -0.66
CA SER A 170 18.42 -0.69 -0.76
C SER A 170 17.75 0.09 -1.89
N TYR A 171 17.51 -0.56 -3.03
CA TYR A 171 16.79 0.04 -4.15
C TYR A 171 15.33 0.36 -3.77
N LEU A 172 14.62 -0.59 -3.14
CA LEU A 172 13.25 -0.40 -2.70
C LEU A 172 13.14 0.73 -1.67
N VAL A 173 14.07 0.81 -0.69
CA VAL A 173 14.10 1.92 0.27
C VAL A 173 14.20 3.28 -0.44
N ASN A 174 15.11 3.40 -1.40
CA ASN A 174 15.27 4.64 -2.15
C ASN A 174 14.03 4.98 -2.99
N ALA A 175 13.40 3.99 -3.58
CA ALA A 175 12.18 4.18 -4.36
C ALA A 175 10.99 4.58 -3.46
N MET A 176 10.79 3.89 -2.33
CA MET A 176 9.72 4.19 -1.36
C MET A 176 9.87 5.57 -0.74
N ASN A 177 11.10 6.02 -0.45
CA ASN A 177 11.35 7.37 0.08
C ASN A 177 11.13 8.49 -0.97
N GLY A 178 10.98 8.14 -2.24
CA GLY A 178 10.54 9.04 -3.30
C GLY A 178 9.03 9.24 -3.35
N GLU A 179 8.27 8.36 -2.71
CA GLU A 179 6.81 8.39 -2.69
C GLU A 179 6.26 9.13 -1.47
N THR A 180 5.11 9.77 -1.64
CA THR A 180 4.41 10.41 -0.53
C THR A 180 3.75 9.38 0.38
N GLY A 181 3.82 9.59 1.69
CA GLY A 181 3.14 8.72 2.66
C GLY A 181 3.94 7.51 3.13
N LEU A 182 5.18 7.32 2.65
CA LEU A 182 6.11 6.31 3.15
C LEU A 182 7.40 6.93 3.71
N ARG A 183 7.92 6.32 4.76
CA ARG A 183 9.25 6.57 5.31
C ARG A 183 9.96 5.23 5.47
N ALA A 184 10.79 4.89 4.49
CA ALA A 184 11.47 3.61 4.46
C ALA A 184 12.88 3.68 5.08
N LEU A 185 13.19 2.71 5.91
CA LEU A 185 14.50 2.50 6.55
C LEU A 185 15.16 1.24 6.02
N ASN A 186 16.47 1.32 5.81
CA ASN A 186 17.25 0.22 5.26
C ASN A 186 17.68 -0.77 6.36
N ALA A 187 17.08 -1.96 6.33
CA ALA A 187 17.41 -3.08 7.20
C ALA A 187 18.01 -4.28 6.41
N ASN A 188 18.70 -4.00 5.30
CA ASN A 188 19.23 -5.02 4.39
C ASN A 188 20.24 -6.02 5.01
N HIS A 189 20.74 -5.71 6.21
CA HIS A 189 21.59 -6.61 7.00
C HIS A 189 20.80 -7.68 7.78
N MET A 190 19.49 -7.50 7.89
CA MET A 190 18.60 -8.43 8.58
C MET A 190 17.95 -9.36 7.56
N MET A 191 17.90 -10.66 7.87
CA MET A 191 17.21 -11.67 7.06
C MET A 191 16.13 -12.31 7.92
N LEU A 192 14.87 -12.12 7.55
CA LEU A 192 13.75 -12.69 8.30
C LEU A 192 13.55 -14.19 8.06
N TYR A 193 14.00 -14.71 6.91
CA TYR A 193 13.80 -16.11 6.54
C TYR A 193 15.13 -16.85 6.44
N PRO A 194 15.56 -17.56 7.49
CA PRO A 194 16.76 -18.39 7.40
C PRO A 194 16.57 -19.61 6.50
N SER A 195 15.32 -20.00 6.22
CA SER A 195 14.94 -21.03 5.26
C SER A 195 13.88 -20.47 4.32
N VAL A 196 14.24 -20.37 3.04
CA VAL A 196 13.37 -19.84 1.98
C VAL A 196 12.07 -20.64 1.82
N SER A 197 12.12 -21.95 2.06
CA SER A 197 10.96 -22.84 1.98
C SER A 197 9.89 -22.54 3.06
N ALA A 198 10.27 -21.79 4.10
CA ALA A 198 9.38 -21.44 5.20
C ALA A 198 8.72 -20.07 5.05
N ALA A 199 9.13 -19.26 4.07
CA ALA A 199 8.51 -17.94 3.85
C ALA A 199 7.09 -18.10 3.28
N PRO A 200 6.13 -17.26 3.71
CA PRO A 200 6.22 -16.14 4.66
C PRO A 200 6.09 -16.54 6.12
N THR A 201 5.72 -17.78 6.40
CA THR A 201 5.33 -18.18 7.73
C THR A 201 6.13 -19.35 8.22
N ARG A 202 7.05 -19.09 9.08
CA ARG A 202 7.62 -20.17 9.88
C ARG A 202 6.93 -20.36 11.21
N GLN A 203 5.85 -19.62 11.50
CA GLN A 203 5.74 -19.42 12.82
C GLN A 203 4.60 -19.65 13.57
N THR A 204 3.51 -19.51 13.37
CA THR A 204 2.38 -19.73 14.28
C THR A 204 1.18 -20.15 13.48
N THR A 205 0.29 -20.87 14.08
CA THR A 205 -1.04 -21.20 13.56
C THR A 205 -1.86 -19.95 13.16
N ARG A 206 -1.36 -18.75 13.47
CA ARG A 206 -1.99 -17.45 13.20
C ARG A 206 -1.30 -16.59 12.14
N ASN A 207 -0.32 -17.12 11.45
CA ASN A 207 0.35 -16.39 10.38
C ASN A 207 1.11 -15.14 10.86
N THR A 208 1.70 -15.17 12.04
CA THR A 208 2.50 -14.10 12.60
C THR A 208 3.99 -14.42 12.56
N LEU A 209 4.83 -13.41 12.46
CA LEU A 209 6.28 -13.54 12.40
C LEU A 209 6.92 -12.74 13.53
N SER A 210 7.34 -13.42 14.61
CA SER A 210 7.94 -12.77 15.78
C SER A 210 9.18 -11.93 15.45
N TRP A 211 9.99 -12.39 14.51
CA TRP A 211 11.20 -11.65 14.10
C TRP A 211 10.86 -10.33 13.37
N ALA A 212 9.70 -10.22 12.73
CA ALA A 212 9.24 -8.94 12.20
C ALA A 212 8.93 -7.95 13.31
N VAL A 213 8.34 -8.43 14.41
CA VAL A 213 8.08 -7.60 15.60
C VAL A 213 9.37 -7.11 16.23
N ASP A 214 10.36 -7.99 16.41
CA ASP A 214 11.66 -7.63 16.97
C ASP A 214 12.36 -6.61 16.07
N ALA A 215 12.40 -6.84 14.75
CA ALA A 215 13.00 -5.92 13.79
C ALA A 215 12.29 -4.55 13.77
N ALA A 216 10.97 -4.54 13.86
CA ALA A 216 10.18 -3.31 13.89
C ALA A 216 10.46 -2.51 15.16
N ARG A 217 10.53 -3.19 16.31
CA ARG A 217 10.84 -2.56 17.62
C ARG A 217 12.25 -1.97 17.61
N ASP A 218 13.25 -2.74 17.18
CA ASP A 218 14.65 -2.31 17.17
C ASP A 218 14.86 -1.08 16.28
N MET A 219 14.10 -0.97 15.19
CA MET A 219 14.19 0.15 14.24
C MET A 219 13.16 1.26 14.47
N GLY A 220 12.21 1.07 15.39
CA GLY A 220 11.14 2.04 15.66
C GLY A 220 10.23 2.26 14.43
N VAL A 221 9.90 1.19 13.69
CA VAL A 221 9.04 1.26 12.50
C VAL A 221 7.72 0.54 12.71
N GLN A 222 6.71 0.96 11.93
CA GLN A 222 5.39 0.35 12.00
C GLN A 222 5.29 -0.94 11.17
N PHE A 223 5.94 -1.01 10.01
CA PHE A 223 5.87 -2.16 9.12
C PHE A 223 7.25 -2.70 8.77
N VAL A 224 7.28 -3.99 8.45
CA VAL A 224 8.49 -4.65 7.96
C VAL A 224 8.19 -5.28 6.60
N VAL A 225 8.91 -4.83 5.58
CA VAL A 225 8.90 -5.41 4.24
C VAL A 225 10.05 -6.39 4.14
N SER A 226 9.74 -7.59 3.69
CA SER A 226 10.69 -8.67 3.47
C SER A 226 10.33 -9.43 2.21
N GLY A 227 11.19 -10.33 1.75
CA GLY A 227 10.85 -11.12 0.58
C GLY A 227 11.85 -12.22 0.26
N VAL A 228 11.56 -12.89 -0.83
CA VAL A 228 12.37 -13.98 -1.37
C VAL A 228 12.53 -13.79 -2.87
N VAL A 229 13.75 -13.81 -3.35
CA VAL A 229 14.05 -13.93 -4.77
C VAL A 229 13.96 -15.40 -5.14
N ARG A 230 12.90 -15.77 -5.86
CA ARG A 230 12.58 -17.16 -6.22
C ARG A 230 13.34 -17.63 -7.44
N ASP A 231 13.53 -16.75 -8.42
CA ASP A 231 14.20 -17.10 -9.66
C ASP A 231 14.97 -15.91 -10.25
N LEU A 232 16.19 -16.16 -10.69
CA LEU A 232 17.05 -15.29 -11.47
C LEU A 232 17.68 -16.06 -12.65
N GLY A 233 17.10 -17.20 -12.99
CA GLY A 233 17.59 -18.11 -14.01
C GLY A 233 17.61 -17.49 -15.40
N MET A 234 18.30 -18.17 -16.30
CA MET A 234 18.38 -17.80 -17.70
C MET A 234 17.90 -18.96 -18.56
N GLU A 235 17.13 -18.63 -19.58
CA GLU A 235 16.60 -19.56 -20.56
C GLU A 235 16.95 -19.11 -21.97
N GLU A 236 17.33 -20.06 -22.83
CA GLU A 236 17.46 -19.80 -24.25
C GLU A 236 16.07 -19.88 -24.91
N VAL A 237 15.61 -18.73 -25.40
CA VAL A 237 14.36 -18.64 -26.14
C VAL A 237 14.66 -18.51 -27.63
N ARG A 238 14.10 -19.41 -28.42
CA ARG A 238 14.16 -19.34 -29.86
C ARG A 238 13.17 -18.30 -30.36
N ARG A 239 13.66 -17.21 -30.95
CA ARG A 239 12.79 -16.21 -31.55
C ARG A 239 12.14 -16.81 -32.80
N GLU A 240 10.85 -17.05 -32.78
CA GLU A 240 10.08 -17.36 -33.97
C GLU A 240 9.94 -16.09 -34.81
N ILE A 241 10.22 -16.21 -36.11
CA ILE A 241 10.05 -15.10 -37.04
C ILE A 241 8.53 -15.01 -37.35
N SER A 242 7.92 -13.91 -36.95
CA SER A 242 6.50 -13.67 -37.23
C SER A 242 6.25 -13.25 -38.69
N ASP A 243 5.02 -13.40 -39.15
CA ASP A 243 4.64 -12.98 -40.53
C ASP A 243 4.73 -11.46 -40.72
N GLU A 244 4.79 -10.68 -39.62
CA GLU A 244 4.95 -9.23 -39.65
C GLU A 244 6.43 -8.81 -39.81
N ASP A 245 7.36 -9.72 -39.59
CA ASP A 245 8.79 -9.44 -39.77
C ASP A 245 9.11 -9.28 -41.24
N GLY A 246 9.81 -8.20 -41.60
CA GLY A 246 10.17 -7.88 -42.97
C GLY A 246 11.05 -8.95 -43.66
N LEU A 247 11.12 -8.90 -44.97
CA LEU A 247 11.82 -9.89 -45.83
C LEU A 247 13.27 -10.14 -45.40
N VAL A 248 13.94 -9.14 -44.85
CA VAL A 248 15.33 -9.23 -44.33
C VAL A 248 15.41 -10.07 -43.06
N ALA A 249 14.42 -9.98 -42.19
CA ALA A 249 14.35 -10.77 -40.94
C ALA A 249 14.06 -12.26 -41.27
N ARG A 250 13.25 -12.52 -42.30
CA ARG A 250 12.95 -13.89 -42.77
C ARG A 250 14.15 -14.59 -43.42
N LEU A 251 15.11 -13.82 -43.94
CA LEU A 251 16.36 -14.37 -44.49
C LEU A 251 17.45 -14.55 -43.43
N SER A 252 17.25 -14.01 -42.23
CA SER A 252 18.16 -14.18 -41.12
C SER A 252 17.85 -15.48 -40.39
N GLN A 253 18.89 -16.23 -40.02
CA GLN A 253 18.68 -17.41 -39.16
C GLN A 253 18.07 -16.99 -37.82
N PRO A 254 17.10 -17.76 -37.26
CA PRO A 254 16.55 -17.48 -35.94
C PRO A 254 17.69 -17.43 -34.93
N ARG A 255 17.86 -16.31 -34.27
CA ARG A 255 18.84 -16.16 -33.18
C ARG A 255 18.22 -16.62 -31.89
N ASN A 256 18.89 -17.53 -31.19
CA ASN A 256 18.57 -17.80 -29.81
C ASN A 256 18.93 -16.55 -28.99
N THR A 257 17.97 -16.05 -28.24
CA THR A 257 18.19 -14.97 -27.29
C THR A 257 18.19 -15.55 -25.89
N LEU A 258 19.11 -15.06 -25.05
CA LEU A 258 19.12 -15.40 -23.63
C LEU A 258 18.12 -14.51 -22.93
N GLN A 259 17.06 -15.09 -22.39
CA GLN A 259 16.09 -14.42 -21.53
C GLN A 259 16.47 -14.68 -20.08
N ARG A 260 16.53 -13.64 -19.28
CA ARG A 260 16.72 -13.74 -17.83
C ARG A 260 15.38 -13.56 -17.14
N GLN A 261 15.11 -14.43 -16.18
CA GLN A 261 13.91 -14.38 -15.36
C GLN A 261 14.17 -13.59 -14.08
N MET A 262 13.14 -12.97 -13.53
CA MET A 262 13.07 -12.51 -12.15
C MET A 262 11.73 -12.87 -11.57
N MET A 263 11.74 -13.65 -10.48
CA MET A 263 10.56 -13.94 -9.69
C MET A 263 10.82 -13.55 -8.25
N LEU A 264 9.93 -12.73 -7.70
CA LEU A 264 10.08 -12.11 -6.39
C LEU A 264 8.80 -12.29 -5.58
N ASP A 265 8.92 -12.88 -4.40
CA ASP A 265 7.86 -12.84 -3.39
C ASP A 265 8.13 -11.68 -2.43
N VAL A 266 7.10 -10.86 -2.17
CA VAL A 266 7.16 -9.72 -1.24
C VAL A 266 6.12 -9.91 -0.15
N TYR A 267 6.52 -9.63 1.08
CA TYR A 267 5.69 -9.76 2.28
C TYR A 267 5.78 -8.47 3.10
N VAL A 268 4.65 -8.00 3.61
CA VAL A 268 4.58 -6.90 4.56
C VAL A 268 3.96 -7.41 5.85
N HIS A 269 4.70 -7.24 6.94
CA HIS A 269 4.23 -7.60 8.27
C HIS A 269 3.99 -6.33 9.09
N ASP A 270 2.92 -6.35 9.87
CA ASP A 270 2.71 -5.40 10.94
C ASP A 270 3.76 -5.58 12.03
N GLY A 271 4.50 -4.54 12.33
CA GLY A 271 5.62 -4.60 13.26
C GLY A 271 5.22 -4.72 14.72
N TYR A 272 3.95 -4.46 15.04
CA TYR A 272 3.44 -4.60 16.39
C TYR A 272 2.95 -6.03 16.66
N SER A 273 2.14 -6.58 15.79
CA SER A 273 1.53 -7.91 15.95
C SER A 273 2.29 -9.04 15.24
N GLY A 274 3.19 -8.72 14.31
CA GLY A 274 3.81 -9.67 13.40
C GLY A 274 2.86 -10.26 12.37
N ALA A 275 1.62 -9.77 12.30
CA ALA A 275 0.62 -10.25 11.34
C ALA A 275 1.04 -9.94 9.90
N LEU A 276 0.79 -10.88 9.00
CA LEU A 276 0.99 -10.65 7.58
C LEU A 276 -0.12 -9.74 7.04
N VAL A 277 0.24 -8.53 6.65
CA VAL A 277 -0.67 -7.50 6.11
C VAL A 277 -0.84 -7.67 4.61
N PHE A 278 0.26 -7.97 3.92
CA PHE A 278 0.29 -8.08 2.47
C PHE A 278 1.27 -9.15 2.01
N GLN A 279 0.91 -9.87 0.95
CA GLN A 279 1.83 -10.71 0.19
C GLN A 279 1.48 -10.70 -1.28
N SER A 280 2.51 -10.68 -2.13
CA SER A 280 2.34 -10.81 -3.57
C SER A 280 3.57 -11.46 -4.21
N ARG A 281 3.34 -12.09 -5.36
CA ARG A 281 4.40 -12.62 -6.22
C ARG A 281 4.46 -11.81 -7.50
N TYR A 282 5.66 -11.40 -7.85
CA TYR A 282 5.96 -10.63 -9.05
C TYR A 282 6.89 -11.43 -9.94
N SER A 283 6.67 -11.37 -11.24
CA SER A 283 7.56 -12.00 -12.20
C SER A 283 7.73 -11.14 -13.44
N THR A 284 8.93 -11.14 -13.97
CA THR A 284 9.25 -10.52 -15.24
C THR A 284 10.40 -11.25 -15.91
N SER A 285 10.59 -11.03 -17.20
CA SER A 285 11.74 -11.52 -17.95
C SER A 285 12.19 -10.48 -18.95
N GLY A 286 13.39 -10.64 -19.49
CA GLY A 286 13.89 -9.77 -20.53
C GLY A 286 15.19 -10.28 -21.10
N GLU A 287 15.56 -9.73 -22.24
CA GLU A 287 16.79 -10.11 -22.94
C GLU A 287 18.04 -9.74 -22.13
N TRP A 288 18.94 -10.70 -21.95
CA TRP A 288 20.21 -10.54 -21.26
C TRP A 288 21.35 -10.55 -22.27
N ASN A 289 21.82 -9.35 -22.66
CA ASN A 289 22.80 -9.16 -23.73
C ASN A 289 24.26 -9.13 -23.27
N TYR A 290 24.53 -9.47 -22.00
CA TYR A 290 25.87 -9.45 -21.45
C TYR A 290 26.50 -10.86 -21.50
N ARG A 291 27.82 -10.88 -21.69
CA ARG A 291 28.58 -12.14 -21.64
C ARG A 291 28.64 -12.68 -20.22
N SER A 292 28.79 -13.98 -20.06
CA SER A 292 28.80 -14.65 -18.75
C SER A 292 29.91 -14.14 -17.80
N ASN A 293 31.01 -13.61 -18.33
CA ASN A 293 32.13 -13.07 -17.55
C ASN A 293 32.08 -11.56 -17.33
N GLU A 294 31.05 -10.87 -17.85
CA GLU A 294 30.91 -9.44 -17.66
C GLU A 294 30.36 -9.09 -16.28
N LYS A 295 30.99 -8.10 -15.63
CA LYS A 295 30.51 -7.55 -14.37
C LYS A 295 29.43 -6.51 -14.66
N VAL A 296 28.21 -6.82 -14.31
CA VAL A 296 27.06 -5.93 -14.46
C VAL A 296 26.68 -5.36 -13.09
N GLY A 297 26.43 -6.21 -12.10
CA GLY A 297 25.96 -5.84 -10.76
C GLY A 297 24.47 -5.44 -10.75
N PHE A 298 23.74 -5.83 -9.72
CA PHE A 298 22.34 -5.47 -9.59
C PHE A 298 22.15 -3.95 -9.35
N ALA A 299 21.09 -3.39 -9.88
CA ALA A 299 20.67 -1.98 -9.75
C ALA A 299 21.73 -0.94 -10.23
N THR A 300 22.76 -1.34 -10.98
CA THR A 300 23.71 -0.40 -11.58
C THR A 300 23.13 0.23 -12.85
N SER A 301 23.73 1.35 -13.32
CA SER A 301 23.36 1.95 -14.61
C SER A 301 23.47 0.95 -15.77
N ARG A 302 24.47 0.05 -15.69
CA ARG A 302 24.69 -0.99 -16.69
C ARG A 302 23.59 -2.03 -16.66
N PHE A 303 23.14 -2.44 -15.47
CA PHE A 303 22.00 -3.35 -15.29
C PHE A 303 20.73 -2.78 -15.94
N PHE A 304 20.42 -1.53 -15.65
CA PHE A 304 19.24 -0.85 -16.18
C PHE A 304 19.35 -0.43 -17.65
N ALA A 305 20.51 -0.58 -18.27
CA ALA A 305 20.68 -0.36 -19.72
C ALA A 305 20.19 -1.55 -20.55
N SER A 306 20.01 -2.75 -19.95
CA SER A 306 19.42 -3.93 -20.61
C SER A 306 17.90 -3.89 -20.60
N GLU A 307 17.27 -4.59 -21.54
CA GLU A 307 15.83 -4.81 -21.53
C GLU A 307 15.38 -5.48 -20.22
N TYR A 308 16.07 -6.54 -19.79
CA TYR A 308 15.81 -7.20 -18.51
C TYR A 308 15.83 -6.22 -17.33
N GLY A 309 16.86 -5.35 -17.27
CA GLY A 309 16.98 -4.38 -16.19
C GLY A 309 15.86 -3.33 -16.21
N GLN A 310 15.36 -2.93 -17.39
CA GLN A 310 14.21 -2.03 -17.51
C GLN A 310 12.94 -2.70 -17.02
N ASN A 311 12.69 -3.94 -17.42
CA ASN A 311 11.53 -4.70 -16.99
C ASN A 311 11.55 -4.97 -15.47
N VAL A 312 12.74 -5.23 -14.90
CA VAL A 312 12.92 -5.33 -13.44
C VAL A 312 12.62 -4.00 -12.74
N ARG A 313 13.06 -2.86 -13.30
CA ARG A 313 12.74 -1.54 -12.74
C ARG A 313 11.23 -1.31 -12.69
N ASP A 314 10.52 -1.66 -13.75
CA ASP A 314 9.06 -1.50 -13.81
C ASP A 314 8.36 -2.42 -12.83
N LEU A 315 8.82 -3.68 -12.69
CA LEU A 315 8.34 -4.61 -11.68
C LEU A 315 8.54 -4.05 -10.26
N LEU A 316 9.72 -3.50 -9.95
CA LEU A 316 10.01 -2.94 -8.62
C LEU A 316 9.19 -1.68 -8.32
N ARG A 317 8.81 -0.90 -9.35
CA ARG A 317 7.87 0.20 -9.18
C ARG A 317 6.49 -0.31 -8.75
N HIS A 318 5.95 -1.34 -9.41
CA HIS A 318 4.70 -1.97 -8.99
C HIS A 318 4.77 -2.53 -7.56
N VAL A 319 5.91 -3.09 -7.15
CA VAL A 319 6.12 -3.53 -5.75
C VAL A 319 5.96 -2.34 -4.79
N VAL A 320 6.55 -1.19 -5.11
CA VAL A 320 6.45 0.01 -4.26
C VAL A 320 5.00 0.50 -4.18
N ASP A 321 4.32 0.57 -5.34
CA ASP A 321 2.92 1.01 -5.41
C ASP A 321 2.00 0.11 -4.57
N ASP A 322 2.13 -1.22 -4.71
CA ASP A 322 1.33 -2.20 -3.98
C ASP A 322 1.61 -2.17 -2.45
N VAL A 323 2.88 -2.01 -2.05
CA VAL A 323 3.24 -1.87 -0.63
C VAL A 323 2.67 -0.59 -0.05
N GLN A 324 2.77 0.53 -0.78
CA GLN A 324 2.19 1.81 -0.37
C GLN A 324 0.68 1.67 -0.19
N GLU A 325 -0.01 1.09 -1.17
CA GLU A 325 -1.44 0.82 -1.10
C GLU A 325 -1.82 -0.04 0.12
N ALA A 326 -1.05 -1.10 0.39
CA ALA A 326 -1.32 -2.01 1.50
C ALA A 326 -1.19 -1.34 2.88
N VAL A 327 -0.25 -0.39 3.05
CA VAL A 327 0.02 0.23 4.36
C VAL A 327 -0.70 1.57 4.55
N GLN A 328 -1.07 2.27 3.48
CA GLN A 328 -1.72 3.59 3.59
C GLN A 328 -3.06 3.53 4.32
N CYS A 329 -3.77 2.39 4.23
CA CYS A 329 -5.05 2.17 4.88
C CYS A 329 -4.93 1.81 6.37
N GLN A 330 -3.72 1.62 6.86
CA GLN A 330 -3.49 1.34 8.27
C GLN A 330 -3.42 2.65 9.08
N PRO A 331 -3.84 2.66 10.34
CA PRO A 331 -3.66 3.83 11.20
C PRO A 331 -2.16 4.15 11.33
N PHE A 332 -1.84 5.43 11.56
CA PHE A 332 -0.48 5.80 11.93
C PHE A 332 -0.22 5.38 13.37
N MET A 333 0.90 4.71 13.62
CA MET A 333 1.31 4.26 14.96
C MET A 333 2.76 4.67 15.21
N ALA A 334 3.04 5.13 16.44
CA ALA A 334 4.39 5.47 16.87
C ALA A 334 4.60 5.12 18.34
N ASN A 335 5.84 4.72 18.67
CA ASN A 335 6.21 4.38 20.03
C ASN A 335 6.46 5.63 20.87
N ILE A 336 6.09 5.56 22.14
CA ILE A 336 6.50 6.51 23.19
C ILE A 336 7.92 6.13 23.60
N ALA A 337 8.88 7.03 23.34
CA ALA A 337 10.28 6.81 23.73
C ALA A 337 10.54 7.11 25.20
N GLN A 338 9.85 8.13 25.72
CA GLN A 338 10.05 8.62 27.07
C GLN A 338 8.79 9.28 27.60
N VAL A 339 8.61 9.22 28.89
CA VAL A 339 7.52 9.86 29.65
C VAL A 339 8.11 10.78 30.70
N ASP A 340 7.58 12.00 30.86
CA ASP A 340 8.02 12.99 31.82
C ASP A 340 6.83 13.83 32.32
N GLY A 341 6.23 13.45 33.44
CA GLY A 341 5.06 14.09 34.02
C GLY A 341 3.83 13.96 33.10
N ASP A 342 3.39 15.06 32.53
CA ASP A 342 2.28 15.11 31.54
C ASP A 342 2.76 15.11 30.08
N ARG A 343 4.06 15.01 29.83
CA ARG A 343 4.65 15.00 28.49
C ARG A 343 5.11 13.63 28.09
N ILE A 344 4.86 13.30 26.83
CA ILE A 344 5.36 12.10 26.18
C ILE A 344 6.23 12.49 24.98
N TYR A 345 7.30 11.74 24.77
CA TYR A 345 8.22 11.89 23.65
C TYR A 345 7.98 10.75 22.68
N ILE A 346 7.65 11.09 21.44
CA ILE A 346 7.23 10.16 20.40
C ILE A 346 8.39 9.99 19.41
N GLN A 347 8.69 8.75 19.01
CA GLN A 347 9.82 8.43 18.11
C GLN A 347 9.55 8.78 16.63
N MET A 348 8.61 9.64 16.35
CA MET A 348 8.26 10.16 15.03
C MET A 348 8.10 11.68 15.10
N GLY A 349 8.49 12.37 14.03
CA GLY A 349 8.46 13.82 13.97
C GLY A 349 7.96 14.38 12.66
N ALA A 350 8.50 15.53 12.24
CA ALA A 350 8.07 16.23 11.02
C ALA A 350 8.26 15.40 9.75
N GLU A 351 9.28 14.52 9.70
CA GLU A 351 9.50 13.62 8.58
C GLU A 351 8.36 12.60 8.39
N SER A 352 7.60 12.33 9.44
CA SER A 352 6.39 11.49 9.39
C SER A 352 5.10 12.30 9.19
N GLY A 353 5.20 13.61 8.99
CA GLY A 353 4.06 14.49 8.78
C GLY A 353 3.43 15.06 10.04
N LEU A 354 3.95 14.74 11.24
CA LEU A 354 3.45 15.28 12.51
C LEU A 354 3.61 16.81 12.57
N ARG A 355 2.60 17.48 13.12
CA ARG A 355 2.55 18.94 13.30
C ARG A 355 2.09 19.31 14.69
N PRO A 356 2.49 20.46 15.22
CA PRO A 356 1.92 20.98 16.45
C PRO A 356 0.40 21.14 16.30
N GLY A 357 -0.34 20.64 17.30
CA GLY A 357 -1.80 20.63 17.28
C GLY A 357 -2.43 19.30 16.90
N ASP A 358 -1.66 18.34 16.37
CA ASP A 358 -2.17 17.01 16.06
C ASP A 358 -2.59 16.28 17.34
N ASP A 359 -3.68 15.53 17.24
CA ASP A 359 -4.25 14.75 18.31
C ASP A 359 -3.97 13.26 18.10
N LEU A 360 -3.32 12.64 19.08
CA LEU A 360 -2.92 11.24 19.03
C LEU A 360 -3.57 10.46 20.18
N SER A 361 -4.28 9.39 19.87
CA SER A 361 -4.86 8.50 20.88
C SER A 361 -3.78 7.68 21.55
N VAL A 362 -3.84 7.57 22.87
CA VAL A 362 -2.80 6.92 23.67
C VAL A 362 -3.22 5.51 24.06
N TYR A 363 -2.36 4.55 23.79
CA TYR A 363 -2.57 3.14 24.07
C TYR A 363 -1.43 2.59 24.93
N ARG A 364 -1.80 1.78 25.92
CA ARG A 364 -0.82 1.00 26.67
C ARG A 364 -0.59 -0.34 25.99
N THR A 365 0.67 -0.74 25.97
CA THR A 365 1.12 -2.02 25.47
C THR A 365 1.35 -2.98 26.63
N SER A 366 0.82 -4.19 26.54
CA SER A 366 1.14 -5.28 27.45
C SER A 366 1.41 -6.56 26.69
N THR A 367 2.37 -7.34 27.15
CA THR A 367 2.66 -8.65 26.57
C THR A 367 2.13 -9.74 27.51
N PHE A 368 1.31 -10.63 26.99
CA PHE A 368 0.88 -11.82 27.70
C PHE A 368 1.34 -13.09 26.99
N PHE A 369 1.47 -14.17 27.74
CA PHE A 369 1.91 -15.46 27.23
C PHE A 369 0.75 -16.46 27.29
N ASP A 370 0.55 -17.20 26.20
CA ASP A 370 -0.43 -18.29 26.19
C ASP A 370 0.11 -19.56 26.88
N ARG A 371 -0.72 -20.63 26.87
CA ARG A 371 -0.32 -21.94 27.44
C ARG A 371 0.87 -22.61 26.75
N ARG A 372 1.20 -22.17 25.54
CA ARG A 372 2.35 -22.66 24.75
C ARG A 372 3.57 -21.78 24.93
N ASN A 373 3.49 -20.77 25.81
CA ASN A 373 4.50 -19.75 26.00
C ASN A 373 4.74 -18.87 24.75
N ASP A 374 3.72 -18.75 23.87
CA ASP A 374 3.74 -17.82 22.76
C ASP A 374 3.40 -16.42 23.28
N ALA A 375 4.21 -15.42 22.93
CA ALA A 375 4.03 -14.03 23.35
C ALA A 375 3.00 -13.33 22.45
N TYR A 376 2.12 -12.57 23.06
CA TYR A 376 1.12 -11.74 22.37
C TYR A 376 1.13 -10.33 22.94
N ASN A 377 1.07 -9.35 22.05
CA ASN A 377 0.92 -7.96 22.44
C ASN A 377 -0.57 -7.59 22.49
N GLU A 378 -0.97 -6.97 23.59
CA GLU A 378 -2.30 -6.42 23.81
C GLU A 378 -2.21 -4.90 23.85
N LEU A 379 -3.14 -4.23 23.16
CA LEU A 379 -3.33 -2.79 23.23
C LEU A 379 -4.52 -2.45 24.09
N THR A 380 -4.29 -1.67 25.14
CA THR A 380 -5.34 -1.14 26.01
C THR A 380 -5.52 0.34 25.72
N ASP A 381 -6.69 0.75 25.22
CA ASP A 381 -7.03 2.17 25.02
C ASP A 381 -7.12 2.88 26.37
N THR A 382 -6.32 3.91 26.58
CA THR A 382 -6.38 4.76 27.77
C THR A 382 -7.59 5.70 27.75
N GLN A 383 -8.26 5.81 26.60
CA GLN A 383 -9.35 6.72 26.33
C GLN A 383 -8.94 8.21 26.42
N LEU A 384 -7.66 8.49 26.33
CA LEU A 384 -7.13 9.85 26.29
C LEU A 384 -6.38 10.13 24.99
N VAL A 385 -6.31 11.41 24.69
CA VAL A 385 -5.63 11.94 23.52
C VAL A 385 -4.47 12.82 24.00
N ALA A 386 -3.28 12.58 23.47
CA ALA A 386 -2.14 13.45 23.61
C ALA A 386 -2.13 14.49 22.49
N ARG A 387 -1.94 15.74 22.81
CA ARG A 387 -1.82 16.82 21.83
C ARG A 387 -0.36 17.13 21.56
N VAL A 388 0.04 17.06 20.30
CA VAL A 388 1.39 17.41 19.86
C VAL A 388 1.62 18.91 20.08
N THR A 389 2.66 19.24 20.86
CA THR A 389 3.02 20.64 21.19
C THR A 389 4.30 21.08 20.50
N GLN A 390 5.26 20.17 20.32
CA GLN A 390 6.54 20.44 19.67
C GLN A 390 6.91 19.32 18.71
N VAL A 391 7.47 19.67 17.56
CA VAL A 391 7.88 18.71 16.55
C VAL A 391 9.31 19.01 16.10
N GLN A 392 10.14 17.99 16.15
CA GLN A 392 11.49 17.95 15.59
C GLN A 392 11.50 17.04 14.34
N PRO A 393 12.57 17.00 13.55
CA PRO A 393 12.59 16.13 12.37
C PRO A 393 12.24 14.67 12.69
N ASN A 394 12.84 14.08 13.73
CA ASN A 394 12.74 12.64 14.04
C ASN A 394 11.94 12.32 15.30
N PHE A 395 11.50 13.29 16.07
CA PHE A 395 10.66 13.09 17.24
C PHE A 395 9.66 14.22 17.45
N ALA A 396 8.63 13.97 18.24
CA ALA A 396 7.67 14.97 18.67
C ALA A 396 7.45 14.87 20.18
N ILE A 397 7.00 15.98 20.77
CA ILE A 397 6.56 16.06 22.16
C ILE A 397 5.07 16.33 22.13
N ALA A 398 4.32 15.53 22.89
CA ALA A 398 2.90 15.74 23.08
C ALA A 398 2.56 15.82 24.56
N GLU A 399 1.50 16.58 24.88
CA GLU A 399 1.00 16.78 26.23
C GLU A 399 -0.28 15.95 26.44
N LEU A 400 -0.34 15.36 27.64
CA LEU A 400 -1.48 14.60 28.13
C LEU A 400 -2.36 15.49 29.03
N PRO A 401 -3.68 15.24 29.06
CA PRO A 401 -4.57 15.97 29.97
C PRO A 401 -4.42 15.59 31.44
N VAL A 402 -3.70 14.50 31.72
CA VAL A 402 -3.35 14.01 33.06
C VAL A 402 -1.93 13.50 33.06
N THR A 403 -1.31 13.37 34.24
CA THR A 403 0.05 12.83 34.29
C THR A 403 0.11 11.37 33.86
N ALA A 404 1.19 10.99 33.21
CA ALA A 404 1.39 9.65 32.65
C ALA A 404 1.41 8.55 33.74
N GLU A 405 1.84 8.88 34.97
CA GLU A 405 1.81 7.93 36.08
C GLU A 405 0.39 7.50 36.42
N ARG A 406 -0.60 8.39 36.27
CA ARG A 406 -2.02 8.04 36.51
C ARG A 406 -2.55 7.05 35.48
N LEU A 407 -1.94 7.02 34.31
CA LEU A 407 -2.27 6.11 33.22
C LEU A 407 -1.39 4.87 33.20
N ASN A 408 -0.35 4.84 34.08
CA ASN A 408 0.70 3.84 34.06
C ASN A 408 1.35 3.70 32.67
N LEU A 409 1.60 4.85 32.02
CA LEU A 409 2.29 4.89 30.72
C LEU A 409 3.78 4.66 30.89
N GLN A 410 4.35 3.92 29.96
CA GLN A 410 5.75 3.52 29.96
C GLN A 410 6.37 3.75 28.56
N PRO A 411 7.70 3.78 28.45
CA PRO A 411 8.36 3.62 27.17
C PRO A 411 7.85 2.35 26.46
N ASP A 412 7.78 2.38 25.13
CA ASP A 412 7.21 1.36 24.24
C ASP A 412 5.67 1.26 24.24
N ASP A 413 4.97 2.08 25.02
CA ASP A 413 3.55 2.33 24.78
C ASP A 413 3.34 3.08 23.46
N LEU A 414 2.12 3.08 22.92
CA LEU A 414 1.84 3.57 21.57
C LEU A 414 0.97 4.81 21.56
N VAL A 415 1.21 5.65 20.56
CA VAL A 415 0.25 6.65 20.11
C VAL A 415 -0.27 6.27 18.72
N ILE A 416 -1.55 6.50 18.49
CA ILE A 416 -2.23 6.14 17.23
C ILE A 416 -3.02 7.33 16.72
N ALA A 417 -2.83 7.67 15.43
CA ALA A 417 -3.71 8.56 14.68
C ALA A 417 -4.53 7.74 13.67
N TRP A 418 -5.81 7.95 13.72
CA TRP A 418 -6.79 7.22 12.90
C TRP A 418 -7.20 8.04 11.67
#